data_7ee55735a770c26d3d7208236a7afcf9
#
_entry.id   7ee55735a770c26d3d7208236a7afcf9
#
_cell.length_a   1.000
_cell.length_b   1.000
_cell.length_c   1.000
_cell.angle_alpha   90.00
_cell.angle_beta   90.00
_cell.angle_gamma   90.00
#
_symmetry.space_group_name_H-M   'P 1'
#
loop_
_entity.id
_entity.type
_entity.pdbx_description
1 polymer ?
#
loop_
_entity_poly.entity_id
_entity_poly.type
_entity_poly.pdbx_seq_one_letter_code
_entity_poly.pdbx_strand_id
1 'polypeptide(L)'
;MSWRTYTVKEEVDTTVSAYVKERFSLSSRNVQMIFRKKRVKVNSRVAHSKRMLRKGDVITIELPQDKDYGVEVEKGPIEVLYEDEHTLVVYKSPFMLVHPAGQTKYHTLSNLVAGYYAKHGEVHKIRPVHRLDRDTTGVIMFGKTREAEQYYTKQLQEGRIHRVYRGLVEGKITSDGVVNEPIGVDPVFDNRRCVDEFGQDAVTEYHVIEYDDVQSLLEFTLLTGRTHQIRVHMAHIGHPIIGDAMYGMRKKPYTRQALHAYSLTFIPYGQSELVTVIAPVPSDLGRELQNKKLP
;
A
#
# COMPACT_ATOMS: atom_id res chain seq x y z
N MET A 1 21.23 17.64 3.48
CA MET A 1 21.56 17.13 2.12
C MET A 1 22.56 16.01 2.28
N SER A 2 22.22 14.78 1.92
CA SER A 2 23.11 13.63 2.07
C SER A 2 23.57 13.12 0.70
N TRP A 3 24.86 13.00 0.51
CA TRP A 3 25.45 12.30 -0.60
C TRP A 3 25.38 10.81 -0.34
N ARG A 4 24.87 10.05 -1.31
CA ARG A 4 24.85 8.59 -1.26
C ARG A 4 25.85 8.03 -2.25
N THR A 5 26.52 6.94 -1.88
CA THR A 5 27.57 6.32 -2.71
C THR A 5 27.18 4.89 -3.05
N TYR A 6 27.34 4.52 -4.32
CA TYR A 6 27.01 3.21 -4.87
C TYR A 6 28.11 2.73 -5.80
N THR A 7 28.46 1.45 -5.68
CA THR A 7 29.41 0.82 -6.59
C THR A 7 28.66 0.01 -7.65
N VAL A 8 28.99 0.17 -8.90
CA VAL A 8 28.46 -0.63 -10.02
C VAL A 8 29.03 -2.03 -9.91
N LYS A 9 28.23 -3.02 -9.52
CA LYS A 9 28.68 -4.39 -9.20
C LYS A 9 28.76 -5.31 -10.43
N GLU A 10 28.02 -5.00 -11.50
CA GLU A 10 27.90 -5.82 -12.69
C GLU A 10 28.34 -5.04 -13.93
N GLU A 11 28.65 -5.77 -15.00
CA GLU A 11 28.83 -5.12 -16.30
C GLU A 11 27.53 -4.50 -16.75
N VAL A 12 27.58 -3.24 -17.17
CA VAL A 12 26.39 -2.50 -17.60
C VAL A 12 26.71 -1.76 -18.90
N ASP A 13 25.83 -1.89 -19.89
CA ASP A 13 25.89 -1.11 -21.12
C ASP A 13 24.88 0.05 -21.05
N THR A 14 25.20 1.02 -20.20
CA THR A 14 24.28 2.15 -19.95
C THR A 14 25.03 3.42 -19.59
N THR A 15 24.39 4.56 -19.81
CA THR A 15 24.93 5.86 -19.40
C THR A 15 24.67 6.12 -17.92
N VAL A 16 25.49 6.99 -17.30
CA VAL A 16 25.27 7.45 -15.92
C VAL A 16 23.86 8.00 -15.74
N SER A 17 23.30 8.74 -16.71
CA SER A 17 21.97 9.29 -16.60
C SER A 17 20.87 8.23 -16.64
N ALA A 18 20.98 7.23 -17.49
CA ALA A 18 20.03 6.12 -17.59
C ALA A 18 20.10 5.25 -16.33
N TYR A 19 21.29 4.88 -15.89
CA TYR A 19 21.49 4.12 -14.67
C TYR A 19 20.91 4.83 -13.42
N VAL A 20 21.24 6.13 -13.26
CA VAL A 20 20.72 6.92 -12.13
C VAL A 20 19.21 7.08 -12.21
N LYS A 21 18.65 7.26 -13.43
CA LYS A 21 17.20 7.33 -13.63
C LYS A 21 16.51 6.06 -13.17
N GLU A 22 17.00 4.92 -13.59
CA GLU A 22 16.43 3.61 -13.27
C GLU A 22 16.66 3.25 -11.80
N ARG A 23 17.91 3.28 -11.34
CA ARG A 23 18.31 2.88 -9.97
C ARG A 23 17.62 3.67 -8.87
N PHE A 24 17.38 4.97 -9.10
CA PHE A 24 16.70 5.87 -8.15
C PHE A 24 15.32 6.29 -8.65
N SER A 25 14.83 5.65 -9.70
CA SER A 25 13.52 5.89 -10.30
C SER A 25 13.17 7.37 -10.44
N LEU A 26 14.14 8.15 -10.89
CA LEU A 26 13.99 9.60 -11.03
C LEU A 26 13.20 9.94 -12.30
N SER A 27 12.35 10.98 -12.21
CA SER A 27 11.77 11.56 -13.40
C SER A 27 12.84 12.18 -14.29
N SER A 28 12.62 12.23 -15.60
CA SER A 28 13.55 12.87 -16.54
C SER A 28 13.90 14.31 -16.12
N ARG A 29 12.94 15.05 -15.56
CA ARG A 29 13.14 16.40 -15.02
C ARG A 29 14.13 16.41 -13.83
N ASN A 30 14.00 15.45 -12.92
CA ASN A 30 14.90 15.33 -11.76
C ASN A 30 16.30 14.91 -12.20
N VAL A 31 16.41 13.98 -13.16
CA VAL A 31 17.71 13.60 -13.75
C VAL A 31 18.40 14.82 -14.35
N GLN A 32 17.72 15.59 -15.21
CA GLN A 32 18.27 16.81 -15.77
C GLN A 32 18.72 17.81 -14.69
N MET A 33 17.93 17.98 -13.66
CA MET A 33 18.21 18.90 -12.55
C MET A 33 19.45 18.51 -11.77
N ILE A 34 19.65 17.23 -11.40
CA ILE A 34 20.80 16.78 -10.64
C ILE A 34 22.10 16.89 -11.45
N PHE A 35 22.06 16.60 -12.76
CA PHE A 35 23.23 16.80 -13.63
C PHE A 35 23.54 18.28 -13.83
N ARG A 36 22.54 19.14 -14.09
CA ARG A 36 22.73 20.59 -14.20
C ARG A 36 23.32 21.19 -12.94
N LYS A 37 22.93 20.68 -11.76
CA LYS A 37 23.44 21.13 -10.45
C LYS A 37 24.74 20.42 -10.02
N LYS A 38 25.36 19.62 -10.92
CA LYS A 38 26.62 18.87 -10.66
C LYS A 38 26.52 17.96 -9.42
N ARG A 39 25.34 17.39 -9.18
CA ARG A 39 25.03 16.54 -8.02
C ARG A 39 25.26 15.05 -8.27
N VAL A 40 25.94 14.70 -9.35
CA VAL A 40 26.34 13.33 -9.68
C VAL A 40 27.83 13.30 -9.93
N LYS A 41 28.54 12.43 -9.23
CA LYS A 41 29.96 12.18 -9.40
C LYS A 41 30.18 10.71 -9.74
N VAL A 42 31.18 10.41 -10.55
CA VAL A 42 31.66 9.06 -10.79
C VAL A 42 33.17 9.07 -10.51
N ASN A 43 33.60 8.16 -9.64
CA ASN A 43 34.99 8.09 -9.16
C ASN A 43 35.47 9.46 -8.66
N SER A 44 34.65 10.10 -7.79
CA SER A 44 34.88 11.42 -7.18
C SER A 44 34.88 12.61 -8.14
N ARG A 45 34.73 12.44 -9.45
CA ARG A 45 34.66 13.50 -10.45
C ARG A 45 33.24 13.76 -10.90
N VAL A 46 32.87 15.05 -11.10
CA VAL A 46 31.56 15.40 -11.64
C VAL A 46 31.31 14.66 -12.95
N ALA A 47 30.20 13.93 -13.02
CA ALA A 47 29.90 13.09 -14.15
C ALA A 47 29.08 13.84 -15.22
N HIS A 48 29.37 13.59 -16.48
CA HIS A 48 28.52 13.98 -17.59
C HIS A 48 27.40 12.95 -17.80
N SER A 49 26.19 13.39 -18.10
CA SER A 49 25.00 12.52 -18.22
C SER A 49 25.18 11.37 -19.23
N LYS A 50 25.89 11.60 -20.33
CA LYS A 50 26.16 10.63 -21.40
C LYS A 50 27.40 9.74 -21.15
N ARG A 51 28.11 9.88 -20.03
CA ARG A 51 29.23 9.01 -19.69
C ARG A 51 28.74 7.58 -19.57
N MET A 52 29.41 6.64 -20.22
CA MET A 52 29.18 5.21 -20.05
C MET A 52 29.75 4.75 -18.71
N LEU A 53 29.00 3.89 -18.02
CA LEU A 53 29.42 3.25 -16.79
C LEU A 53 30.21 1.97 -17.07
N ARG A 54 31.09 1.62 -16.14
CA ARG A 54 31.83 0.36 -16.13
C ARG A 54 31.68 -0.31 -14.77
N LYS A 55 31.81 -1.62 -14.73
CA LYS A 55 31.91 -2.37 -13.48
C LYS A 55 33.02 -1.79 -12.61
N GLY A 56 32.75 -1.61 -11.32
CA GLY A 56 33.63 -0.99 -10.37
C GLY A 56 33.55 0.54 -10.28
N ASP A 57 32.85 1.23 -11.19
CA ASP A 57 32.62 2.66 -11.04
C ASP A 57 31.88 2.98 -9.75
N VAL A 58 32.34 3.99 -9.03
CA VAL A 58 31.72 4.47 -7.80
C VAL A 58 30.92 5.74 -8.09
N ILE A 59 29.60 5.61 -8.03
CA ILE A 59 28.67 6.72 -8.23
C ILE A 59 28.36 7.36 -6.89
N THR A 60 28.62 8.65 -6.76
CA THR A 60 28.20 9.46 -5.61
C THR A 60 27.16 10.46 -6.10
N ILE A 61 25.96 10.44 -5.48
CA ILE A 61 24.82 11.23 -5.91
C ILE A 61 24.17 11.95 -4.73
N GLU A 62 23.79 13.20 -4.95
CA GLU A 62 22.92 13.95 -4.04
C GLU A 62 21.50 13.96 -4.59
N LEU A 63 20.63 13.14 -3.96
CA LEU A 63 19.24 13.02 -4.36
C LEU A 63 18.41 14.23 -3.91
N PRO A 64 17.38 14.61 -4.68
CA PRO A 64 16.45 15.63 -4.24
C PRO A 64 15.75 15.18 -2.96
N GLN A 65 15.81 15.99 -1.93
CA GLN A 65 15.03 15.79 -0.71
C GLN A 65 13.64 16.35 -0.87
N ASP A 66 12.68 15.75 -0.16
CA ASP A 66 11.35 16.31 -0.02
C ASP A 66 11.44 17.67 0.68
N LYS A 67 10.61 18.60 0.26
CA LYS A 67 10.55 19.95 0.83
C LYS A 67 9.29 20.17 1.66
N ASP A 68 8.33 19.32 1.46
CA ASP A 68 7.01 19.35 2.09
C ASP A 68 6.45 17.93 2.19
N TYR A 69 5.32 17.79 2.81
CA TYR A 69 4.62 16.50 3.00
C TYR A 69 3.75 16.14 1.79
N GLY A 70 3.48 17.08 0.89
CA GLY A 70 2.57 16.90 -0.26
C GLY A 70 1.09 16.85 0.11
N VAL A 71 0.77 16.97 1.38
CA VAL A 71 -0.57 17.08 1.97
C VAL A 71 -0.54 18.04 3.14
N GLU A 72 -1.71 18.51 3.58
CA GLU A 72 -1.83 19.34 4.78
C GLU A 72 -1.45 18.55 6.04
N VAL A 73 -0.75 19.21 6.96
CA VAL A 73 -0.33 18.64 8.24
C VAL A 73 -1.48 18.70 9.23
N GLU A 74 -1.84 17.55 9.80
CA GLU A 74 -2.89 17.46 10.80
C GLU A 74 -2.39 16.73 12.05
N LYS A 75 -2.60 17.34 13.22
CA LYS A 75 -2.25 16.73 14.51
C LYS A 75 -3.34 15.76 14.93
N GLY A 76 -2.97 14.56 15.29
CA GLY A 76 -3.89 13.54 15.79
C GLY A 76 -3.17 12.26 16.18
N PRO A 77 -3.89 11.32 16.79
CA PRO A 77 -3.32 10.04 17.17
C PRO A 77 -3.03 9.21 15.92
N ILE A 78 -1.89 8.54 15.93
CA ILE A 78 -1.50 7.53 14.94
C ILE A 78 -0.96 6.33 15.70
N GLU A 79 -1.42 5.15 15.35
CA GLU A 79 -0.93 3.89 15.91
C GLU A 79 0.10 3.30 14.93
N VAL A 80 1.36 3.34 15.32
CA VAL A 80 2.48 2.80 14.55
C VAL A 80 2.61 1.31 14.88
N LEU A 81 2.54 0.47 13.86
CA LEU A 81 2.66 -0.99 13.97
C LEU A 81 4.08 -1.47 13.64
N TYR A 82 4.77 -0.77 12.73
CA TYR A 82 6.16 -1.02 12.38
C TYR A 82 6.79 0.25 11.82
N GLU A 83 8.05 0.51 12.16
CA GLU A 83 8.80 1.62 11.61
C GLU A 83 10.28 1.28 11.50
N ASP A 84 10.89 1.67 10.37
CA ASP A 84 12.34 1.69 10.18
C ASP A 84 12.78 2.98 9.46
N GLU A 85 14.03 3.06 8.99
CA GLU A 85 14.56 4.24 8.27
C GLU A 85 13.75 4.55 6.99
N HIS A 86 13.16 3.54 6.36
CA HIS A 86 12.56 3.65 5.02
C HIS A 86 11.07 3.37 4.96
N THR A 87 10.51 2.82 6.03
CA THR A 87 9.15 2.27 6.08
C THR A 87 8.42 2.79 7.30
N LEU A 88 7.14 3.10 7.11
CA LEU A 88 6.19 3.30 8.20
C LEU A 88 4.94 2.46 7.92
N VAL A 89 4.57 1.59 8.84
CA VAL A 89 3.32 0.82 8.79
C VAL A 89 2.45 1.24 9.96
N VAL A 90 1.22 1.64 9.68
CA VAL A 90 0.30 2.16 10.69
C VAL A 90 -1.05 1.47 10.62
N TYR A 91 -1.77 1.53 11.73
CA TYR A 91 -3.18 1.15 11.79
C TYR A 91 -4.05 2.26 11.22
N LYS A 92 -4.96 1.92 10.30
CA LYS A 92 -5.99 2.82 9.79
C LYS A 92 -7.31 2.59 10.52
N SER A 93 -7.81 3.60 11.18
CA SER A 93 -9.16 3.62 11.76
C SER A 93 -10.26 3.67 10.67
N PRO A 94 -11.50 3.28 10.98
CA PRO A 94 -12.62 3.41 10.04
C PRO A 94 -12.98 4.88 9.79
N PHE A 95 -13.85 5.12 8.81
CA PHE A 95 -14.45 6.41 8.45
C PHE A 95 -13.46 7.49 7.97
N MET A 96 -12.22 7.11 7.61
CA MET A 96 -11.24 8.01 7.01
C MET A 96 -10.65 7.44 5.71
N LEU A 97 -10.38 8.34 4.77
CA LEU A 97 -9.63 8.00 3.56
C LEU A 97 -8.15 7.82 3.88
N VAL A 98 -7.45 7.04 3.07
CA VAL A 98 -5.98 6.94 3.16
C VAL A 98 -5.31 8.23 2.70
N HIS A 99 -5.77 8.82 1.60
CA HIS A 99 -5.17 10.00 0.98
C HIS A 99 -6.27 10.98 0.52
N PRO A 100 -6.00 12.29 0.51
CA PRO A 100 -6.94 13.28 -0.02
C PRO A 100 -7.45 12.91 -1.41
N ALA A 101 -8.78 12.97 -1.58
CA ALA A 101 -9.44 12.67 -2.85
C ALA A 101 -10.70 13.53 -3.04
N GLY A 102 -10.96 13.94 -4.28
CA GLY A 102 -12.09 14.81 -4.60
C GLY A 102 -12.06 16.10 -3.80
N GLN A 103 -13.11 16.39 -3.06
CA GLN A 103 -13.20 17.58 -2.20
C GLN A 103 -12.57 17.38 -0.81
N THR A 104 -12.23 16.15 -0.42
CA THR A 104 -11.63 15.84 0.88
C THR A 104 -10.14 16.16 0.86
N LYS A 105 -9.73 17.23 1.55
CA LYS A 105 -8.32 17.66 1.69
C LYS A 105 -7.74 17.37 3.05
N TYR A 106 -8.57 17.18 4.06
CA TYR A 106 -8.24 17.02 5.48
C TYR A 106 -8.85 15.73 6.02
N HIS A 107 -8.50 15.38 7.25
CA HIS A 107 -9.03 14.23 7.99
C HIS A 107 -8.77 12.89 7.27
N THR A 108 -7.64 12.80 6.57
CA THR A 108 -7.18 11.54 5.97
C THR A 108 -6.01 10.98 6.76
N LEU A 109 -5.76 9.68 6.63
CA LEU A 109 -4.60 9.05 7.25
C LEU A 109 -3.29 9.73 6.83
N SER A 110 -3.18 10.15 5.57
CA SER A 110 -2.01 10.89 5.06
C SER A 110 -1.78 12.22 5.77
N ASN A 111 -2.83 12.96 6.16
CA ASN A 111 -2.70 14.19 6.93
C ASN A 111 -2.16 13.90 8.34
N LEU A 112 -2.62 12.83 8.98
CA LEU A 112 -2.14 12.40 10.29
C LEU A 112 -0.69 11.90 10.24
N VAL A 113 -0.30 11.15 9.20
CA VAL A 113 1.10 10.73 8.96
C VAL A 113 2.00 11.94 8.76
N ALA A 114 1.54 12.97 8.04
CA ALA A 114 2.28 14.23 7.92
C ALA A 114 2.48 14.91 9.29
N GLY A 115 1.44 14.89 10.15
CA GLY A 115 1.53 15.37 11.53
C GLY A 115 2.50 14.57 12.39
N TYR A 116 2.53 13.26 12.20
CA TYR A 116 3.47 12.37 12.86
C TYR A 116 4.91 12.71 12.49
N TYR A 117 5.25 12.81 11.20
CA TYR A 117 6.59 13.20 10.75
C TYR A 117 6.98 14.60 11.24
N ALA A 118 6.06 15.58 11.17
CA ALA A 118 6.32 16.94 11.65
C ALA A 118 6.64 16.96 13.15
N LYS A 119 5.96 16.16 13.97
CA LYS A 119 6.23 16.02 15.40
C LYS A 119 7.65 15.48 15.69
N HIS A 120 8.16 14.61 14.82
CA HIS A 120 9.50 14.03 14.94
C HIS A 120 10.59 14.83 14.23
N GLY A 121 10.25 16.01 13.65
CA GLY A 121 11.21 16.84 12.91
C GLY A 121 11.61 16.26 11.55
N GLU A 122 10.87 15.28 11.05
CA GLU A 122 11.11 14.65 9.75
C GLU A 122 10.28 15.34 8.65
N VAL A 123 10.85 15.49 7.45
CA VAL A 123 10.13 16.02 6.28
C VAL A 123 10.20 14.97 5.17
N HIS A 124 9.12 14.22 5.06
CA HIS A 124 8.93 13.21 4.01
C HIS A 124 7.61 13.49 3.29
N LYS A 125 7.64 13.53 1.97
CA LYS A 125 6.39 13.51 1.20
C LYS A 125 5.62 12.23 1.54
N ILE A 126 4.32 12.36 1.77
CA ILE A 126 3.49 11.21 2.16
C ILE A 126 3.26 10.31 0.95
N ARG A 127 3.65 9.03 1.07
CA ARG A 127 3.65 8.03 0.00
C ARG A 127 3.03 6.72 0.47
N PRO A 128 1.70 6.60 0.43
CA PRO A 128 1.06 5.32 0.69
C PRO A 128 1.41 4.32 -0.42
N VAL A 129 1.84 3.12 -0.04
CA VAL A 129 2.17 2.03 -0.98
C VAL A 129 0.92 1.39 -1.56
N HIS A 130 -0.12 1.31 -0.76
CA HIS A 130 -1.44 0.78 -1.15
C HIS A 130 -2.56 1.57 -0.48
N ARG A 131 -3.78 1.18 -0.72
CA ARG A 131 -4.95 1.84 -0.14
C ARG A 131 -5.91 0.85 0.51
N LEU A 132 -6.69 1.36 1.46
CA LEU A 132 -7.90 0.73 2.00
C LEU A 132 -9.09 1.64 1.73
N ASP A 133 -10.27 1.06 1.67
CA ASP A 133 -11.51 1.81 1.58
C ASP A 133 -11.73 2.65 2.85
N ARG A 134 -12.55 3.70 2.75
CA ARG A 134 -12.82 4.62 3.85
C ARG A 134 -13.17 3.90 5.15
N ASP A 135 -14.04 2.91 5.05
CA ASP A 135 -14.62 2.24 6.22
C ASP A 135 -13.96 0.89 6.54
N THR A 136 -12.95 0.47 5.75
CA THR A 136 -12.08 -0.68 6.05
C THR A 136 -11.00 -0.25 7.02
N THR A 137 -10.80 -1.02 8.09
CA THR A 137 -9.73 -0.83 9.09
C THR A 137 -8.51 -1.68 8.78
N GLY A 138 -7.40 -1.42 9.46
CA GLY A 138 -6.24 -2.31 9.47
C GLY A 138 -4.95 -1.71 8.94
N VAL A 139 -4.04 -2.56 8.53
CA VAL A 139 -2.66 -2.23 8.20
C VAL A 139 -2.53 -1.45 6.89
N ILE A 140 -1.77 -0.35 6.95
CA ILE A 140 -1.37 0.48 5.79
C ILE A 140 0.12 0.76 5.84
N MET A 141 0.80 0.60 4.71
CA MET A 141 2.23 0.87 4.53
C MET A 141 2.47 2.19 3.80
N PHE A 142 3.46 2.93 4.27
CA PHE A 142 4.03 4.13 3.65
C PHE A 142 5.53 3.96 3.41
N GLY A 143 6.01 4.38 2.25
CA GLY A 143 7.44 4.55 2.00
C GLY A 143 7.91 5.94 2.46
N LYS A 144 8.85 6.02 3.41
CA LYS A 144 9.43 7.29 3.86
C LYS A 144 10.23 7.96 2.76
N THR A 145 10.83 7.18 1.87
CA THR A 145 11.59 7.67 0.71
C THR A 145 10.92 7.24 -0.59
N ARG A 146 11.27 7.93 -1.68
CA ARG A 146 10.76 7.59 -3.01
C ARG A 146 11.24 6.21 -3.46
N GLU A 147 12.48 5.88 -3.14
CA GLU A 147 13.08 4.58 -3.47
C GLU A 147 12.37 3.44 -2.75
N ALA A 148 12.04 3.63 -1.47
CA ALA A 148 11.29 2.66 -0.69
C ALA A 148 9.85 2.50 -1.23
N GLU A 149 9.15 3.59 -1.54
CA GLU A 149 7.82 3.56 -2.17
C GLU A 149 7.83 2.72 -3.45
N GLN A 150 8.82 2.95 -4.32
CA GLN A 150 8.90 2.25 -5.60
C GLN A 150 9.29 0.78 -5.42
N TYR A 151 10.19 0.49 -4.51
CA TYR A 151 10.55 -0.87 -4.15
C TYR A 151 9.33 -1.65 -3.69
N TYR A 152 8.52 -1.08 -2.79
CA TYR A 152 7.29 -1.73 -2.32
C TYR A 152 6.21 -1.80 -3.40
N THR A 153 6.05 -0.76 -4.21
CA THR A 153 5.13 -0.78 -5.35
C THR A 153 5.47 -1.91 -6.32
N LYS A 154 6.77 -2.10 -6.62
CA LYS A 154 7.24 -3.21 -7.45
C LYS A 154 6.97 -4.57 -6.79
N GLN A 155 7.30 -4.74 -5.51
CA GLN A 155 7.00 -5.98 -4.78
C GLN A 155 5.49 -6.29 -4.76
N LEU A 156 4.66 -5.26 -4.62
CA LEU A 156 3.21 -5.41 -4.66
C LEU A 156 2.71 -5.89 -6.03
N GLN A 157 3.26 -5.32 -7.11
CA GLN A 157 2.95 -5.73 -8.49
C GLN A 157 3.42 -7.16 -8.81
N GLU A 158 4.53 -7.58 -8.22
CA GLU A 158 5.11 -8.93 -8.37
C GLU A 158 4.51 -9.95 -7.38
N GLY A 159 3.50 -9.58 -6.60
CA GLY A 159 2.85 -10.47 -5.62
C GLY A 159 3.73 -10.84 -4.41
N ARG A 160 4.85 -10.14 -4.19
CA ARG A 160 5.78 -10.41 -3.07
C ARG A 160 5.40 -9.72 -1.76
N ILE A 161 4.41 -8.85 -1.78
CA ILE A 161 3.75 -8.33 -0.58
C ILE A 161 2.44 -9.08 -0.39
N HIS A 162 2.35 -9.84 0.68
CA HIS A 162 1.15 -10.60 1.00
C HIS A 162 0.25 -9.77 1.92
N ARG A 163 -1.00 -9.62 1.51
CA ARG A 163 -2.02 -8.87 2.23
C ARG A 163 -3.14 -9.83 2.60
N VAL A 164 -3.32 -9.99 3.90
CA VAL A 164 -4.39 -10.83 4.44
C VAL A 164 -5.46 -9.94 5.05
N TYR A 165 -6.71 -10.20 4.67
CA TYR A 165 -7.88 -9.53 5.23
C TYR A 165 -8.72 -10.54 5.98
N ARG A 166 -9.48 -10.09 6.98
CA ARG A 166 -10.54 -10.86 7.61
C ARG A 166 -11.85 -10.13 7.47
N GLY A 167 -12.91 -10.87 7.24
CA GLY A 167 -14.24 -10.26 7.09
C GLY A 167 -15.35 -11.26 7.36
N LEU A 168 -16.48 -10.71 7.79
CA LEU A 168 -17.73 -11.45 7.95
C LEU A 168 -18.58 -11.26 6.70
N VAL A 169 -19.06 -12.37 6.15
CA VAL A 169 -19.95 -12.39 5.00
C VAL A 169 -21.32 -12.95 5.37
N GLU A 170 -22.34 -12.57 4.64
CA GLU A 170 -23.70 -13.12 4.81
C GLU A 170 -23.77 -14.55 4.29
N GLY A 171 -24.50 -15.40 5.04
CA GLY A 171 -24.75 -16.79 4.69
C GLY A 171 -23.60 -17.74 5.02
N LYS A 172 -23.88 -19.01 4.80
CA LYS A 172 -23.02 -20.13 5.14
C LYS A 172 -22.11 -20.48 3.96
N ILE A 173 -20.80 -20.38 4.17
CA ILE A 173 -19.76 -20.86 3.25
C ILE A 173 -19.01 -21.98 3.98
N THR A 174 -18.95 -23.15 3.39
CA THR A 174 -18.40 -24.38 4.03
C THR A 174 -17.05 -24.82 3.46
N SER A 175 -16.59 -24.19 2.38
CA SER A 175 -15.33 -24.54 1.70
C SER A 175 -14.60 -23.30 1.22
N ASP A 176 -13.30 -23.39 1.17
CA ASP A 176 -12.40 -22.40 0.57
C ASP A 176 -12.70 -22.21 -0.91
N GLY A 177 -12.35 -21.08 -1.45
CA GLY A 177 -12.57 -20.81 -2.86
C GLY A 177 -11.77 -19.63 -3.40
N VAL A 178 -11.95 -19.42 -4.70
CA VAL A 178 -11.31 -18.34 -5.45
C VAL A 178 -12.39 -17.66 -6.29
N VAL A 179 -12.44 -16.33 -6.24
CA VAL A 179 -13.22 -15.51 -7.17
C VAL A 179 -12.25 -14.84 -8.13
N ASN A 180 -12.33 -15.21 -9.40
CA ASN A 180 -11.49 -14.71 -10.49
C ASN A 180 -12.39 -14.05 -11.53
N GLU A 181 -12.86 -12.84 -11.23
CA GLU A 181 -13.78 -12.08 -12.06
C GLU A 181 -13.27 -10.65 -12.24
N PRO A 182 -13.19 -10.12 -13.48
CA PRO A 182 -12.72 -8.77 -13.73
C PRO A 182 -13.67 -7.74 -13.12
N ILE A 183 -13.09 -6.61 -12.67
CA ILE A 183 -13.83 -5.53 -12.00
C ILE A 183 -13.78 -4.25 -12.84
N GLY A 184 -14.96 -3.74 -13.17
CA GLY A 184 -15.18 -2.47 -13.86
C GLY A 184 -15.84 -1.40 -12.98
N VAL A 185 -16.14 -0.27 -13.61
CA VAL A 185 -16.95 0.80 -13.00
C VAL A 185 -18.42 0.46 -13.21
N ASP A 186 -19.24 0.58 -12.15
CA ASP A 186 -20.67 0.38 -12.27
C ASP A 186 -21.27 1.43 -13.22
N PRO A 187 -22.02 1.02 -14.27
CA PRO A 187 -22.54 1.95 -15.27
C PRO A 187 -23.63 2.89 -14.75
N VAL A 188 -24.20 2.60 -13.57
CA VAL A 188 -25.27 3.39 -12.95
C VAL A 188 -24.74 4.29 -11.83
N PHE A 189 -23.72 3.84 -11.10
CA PHE A 189 -23.20 4.54 -9.90
C PHE A 189 -21.69 4.76 -10.03
N ASP A 190 -21.26 5.97 -10.28
CA ASP A 190 -19.84 6.36 -10.53
C ASP A 190 -18.85 5.90 -9.44
N ASN A 191 -19.28 5.86 -8.18
CA ASN A 191 -18.45 5.49 -7.04
C ASN A 191 -18.50 4.00 -6.70
N ARG A 192 -19.28 3.21 -7.44
CA ARG A 192 -19.44 1.76 -7.28
C ARG A 192 -18.61 1.00 -8.30
N ARG A 193 -18.34 -0.27 -8.01
CA ARG A 193 -17.69 -1.22 -8.92
C ARG A 193 -18.61 -2.42 -9.11
N CYS A 194 -18.43 -3.11 -10.22
CA CYS A 194 -19.15 -4.36 -10.51
C CYS A 194 -18.22 -5.35 -11.19
N VAL A 195 -18.60 -6.61 -11.21
CA VAL A 195 -18.01 -7.59 -12.11
C VAL A 195 -18.38 -7.19 -13.54
N ASP A 196 -17.37 -7.08 -14.40
CA ASP A 196 -17.49 -6.60 -15.78
C ASP A 196 -16.42 -7.26 -16.63
N GLU A 197 -16.80 -7.96 -17.71
CA GLU A 197 -15.88 -8.68 -18.60
C GLU A 197 -14.81 -7.77 -19.26
N PHE A 198 -15.10 -6.47 -19.39
CA PHE A 198 -14.17 -5.46 -19.89
C PHE A 198 -13.41 -4.75 -18.77
N GLY A 199 -13.59 -5.20 -17.53
CA GLY A 199 -12.93 -4.65 -16.34
C GLY A 199 -11.45 -5.02 -16.25
N GLN A 200 -10.87 -4.69 -15.12
CA GLN A 200 -9.49 -5.06 -14.81
C GLN A 200 -9.46 -6.42 -14.11
N ASP A 201 -8.54 -7.29 -14.50
CA ASP A 201 -8.34 -8.59 -13.85
C ASP A 201 -8.27 -8.45 -12.34
N ALA A 202 -9.05 -9.27 -11.65
CA ALA A 202 -9.12 -9.28 -10.20
C ALA A 202 -9.27 -10.70 -9.69
N VAL A 203 -8.41 -11.09 -8.72
CA VAL A 203 -8.42 -12.41 -8.11
C VAL A 203 -8.38 -12.29 -6.60
N THR A 204 -9.39 -12.88 -5.95
CA THR A 204 -9.54 -12.96 -4.50
C THR A 204 -9.64 -14.42 -4.08
N GLU A 205 -8.68 -14.88 -3.30
CA GLU A 205 -8.75 -16.18 -2.63
C GLU A 205 -9.39 -15.98 -1.26
N TYR A 206 -10.20 -16.95 -0.82
CA TYR A 206 -10.74 -16.95 0.52
C TYR A 206 -10.67 -18.32 1.18
N HIS A 207 -10.35 -18.30 2.47
CA HIS A 207 -10.29 -19.45 3.35
C HIS A 207 -11.36 -19.31 4.44
N VAL A 208 -12.10 -20.37 4.71
CA VAL A 208 -13.16 -20.39 5.73
C VAL A 208 -12.56 -20.65 7.09
N ILE A 209 -12.63 -19.66 7.99
CA ILE A 209 -12.19 -19.81 9.38
C ILE A 209 -13.28 -20.45 10.22
N GLU A 210 -14.51 -19.92 10.11
CA GLU A 210 -15.65 -20.33 10.90
C GLU A 210 -16.95 -19.98 10.18
N TYR A 211 -18.02 -20.71 10.41
CA TYR A 211 -19.34 -20.40 9.86
C TYR A 211 -20.47 -20.91 10.76
N ASP A 212 -21.60 -20.26 10.65
CA ASP A 212 -22.90 -20.74 11.12
C ASP A 212 -23.94 -20.69 9.97
N ASP A 213 -25.23 -20.86 10.26
CA ASP A 213 -26.26 -20.83 9.23
C ASP A 213 -26.59 -19.42 8.70
N VAL A 214 -26.04 -18.37 9.32
CA VAL A 214 -26.35 -16.95 9.03
C VAL A 214 -25.19 -16.20 8.44
N GLN A 215 -23.95 -16.56 8.83
CA GLN A 215 -22.73 -15.83 8.46
C GLN A 215 -21.51 -16.74 8.43
N SER A 216 -20.48 -16.27 7.74
CA SER A 216 -19.18 -16.93 7.71
C SER A 216 -18.06 -15.91 7.97
N LEU A 217 -17.07 -16.32 8.77
CA LEU A 217 -15.82 -15.60 8.96
C LEU A 217 -14.81 -16.14 7.96
N LEU A 218 -14.33 -15.26 7.10
CA LEU A 218 -13.37 -15.60 6.04
C LEU A 218 -12.06 -14.84 6.21
N GLU A 219 -10.99 -15.49 5.83
CA GLU A 219 -9.71 -14.87 5.56
C GLU A 219 -9.51 -14.73 4.05
N PHE A 220 -9.14 -13.55 3.59
CA PHE A 220 -8.97 -13.24 2.17
C PHE A 220 -7.51 -12.97 1.86
N THR A 221 -7.01 -13.56 0.79
CA THR A 221 -5.71 -13.24 0.18
C THR A 221 -5.95 -12.55 -1.15
N LEU A 222 -5.35 -11.37 -1.32
CA LEU A 222 -5.49 -10.59 -2.54
C LEU A 222 -4.28 -10.78 -3.47
N LEU A 223 -4.48 -11.42 -4.62
CA LEU A 223 -3.48 -11.51 -5.67
C LEU A 223 -3.43 -10.23 -6.52
N THR A 224 -4.52 -9.49 -6.55
CA THR A 224 -4.66 -8.16 -7.18
C THR A 224 -5.15 -7.14 -6.16
N GLY A 225 -5.32 -5.86 -6.55
CA GLY A 225 -5.75 -4.82 -5.61
C GLY A 225 -6.67 -3.78 -6.25
N ARG A 226 -7.82 -4.21 -6.76
CA ARG A 226 -8.81 -3.31 -7.36
C ARG A 226 -9.65 -2.62 -6.31
N THR A 227 -10.21 -1.47 -6.67
CA THR A 227 -11.12 -0.73 -5.78
C THR A 227 -12.31 -1.60 -5.42
N HIS A 228 -12.62 -1.72 -4.12
CA HIS A 228 -13.72 -2.52 -3.56
C HIS A 228 -13.64 -4.03 -3.86
N GLN A 229 -12.48 -4.58 -4.25
CA GLN A 229 -12.37 -5.92 -4.82
C GLN A 229 -13.05 -7.01 -3.98
N ILE A 230 -12.69 -7.18 -2.70
CA ILE A 230 -13.30 -8.20 -1.83
C ILE A 230 -14.82 -8.00 -1.76
N ARG A 231 -15.26 -6.76 -1.60
CA ARG A 231 -16.68 -6.40 -1.45
C ARG A 231 -17.50 -6.75 -2.70
N VAL A 232 -16.95 -6.44 -3.88
CA VAL A 232 -17.56 -6.78 -5.18
C VAL A 232 -17.62 -8.29 -5.38
N HIS A 233 -16.49 -8.98 -5.18
CA HIS A 233 -16.38 -10.40 -5.39
C HIS A 233 -17.32 -11.19 -4.48
N MET A 234 -17.35 -10.84 -3.19
CA MET A 234 -18.23 -11.54 -2.25
C MET A 234 -19.71 -11.26 -2.52
N ALA A 235 -20.07 -10.04 -2.92
CA ALA A 235 -21.45 -9.74 -3.36
C ALA A 235 -21.82 -10.49 -4.66
N HIS A 236 -20.88 -10.61 -5.60
CA HIS A 236 -21.09 -11.32 -6.86
C HIS A 236 -21.43 -12.79 -6.65
N ILE A 237 -20.77 -13.46 -5.70
CA ILE A 237 -21.06 -14.87 -5.38
C ILE A 237 -22.21 -15.05 -4.38
N GLY A 238 -22.97 -13.98 -4.06
CA GLY A 238 -24.15 -14.03 -3.22
C GLY A 238 -23.90 -13.96 -1.71
N HIS A 239 -22.65 -13.67 -1.29
CA HIS A 239 -22.24 -13.58 0.11
C HIS A 239 -21.64 -12.20 0.43
N PRO A 240 -22.39 -11.09 0.36
CA PRO A 240 -21.86 -9.76 0.58
C PRO A 240 -21.27 -9.62 1.99
N ILE A 241 -20.28 -8.70 2.13
CA ILE A 241 -19.70 -8.36 3.44
C ILE A 241 -20.79 -7.78 4.35
N ILE A 242 -20.91 -8.30 5.56
CA ILE A 242 -21.89 -7.83 6.55
C ILE A 242 -21.68 -6.34 6.84
N GLY A 243 -22.77 -5.58 6.87
CA GLY A 243 -22.75 -4.14 7.14
C GLY A 243 -22.29 -3.27 5.96
N ASP A 244 -22.02 -3.87 4.79
CA ASP A 244 -21.68 -3.14 3.58
C ASP A 244 -22.93 -2.50 2.96
N ALA A 245 -23.09 -1.18 3.16
CA ALA A 245 -24.24 -0.43 2.66
C ALA A 245 -24.26 -0.25 1.12
N MET A 246 -23.16 -0.56 0.43
CA MET A 246 -23.02 -0.35 -1.01
C MET A 246 -23.29 -1.65 -1.81
N TYR A 247 -22.86 -2.80 -1.29
CA TYR A 247 -22.91 -4.08 -1.99
C TYR A 247 -23.81 -5.11 -1.30
N GLY A 248 -24.21 -4.87 -0.06
CA GLY A 248 -25.09 -5.69 0.73
C GLY A 248 -26.16 -4.86 1.42
N MET A 249 -26.58 -5.29 2.59
CA MET A 249 -27.52 -4.58 3.44
C MET A 249 -26.87 -4.09 4.72
N ARG A 250 -27.27 -2.88 5.19
CA ARG A 250 -26.92 -2.46 6.54
C ARG A 250 -27.56 -3.39 7.55
N LYS A 251 -26.74 -4.05 8.36
CA LYS A 251 -27.21 -5.03 9.34
C LYS A 251 -26.67 -4.68 10.73
N LYS A 252 -27.55 -4.36 11.66
CA LYS A 252 -27.16 -4.15 13.06
C LYS A 252 -26.52 -5.42 13.63
N PRO A 253 -25.51 -5.33 14.49
CA PRO A 253 -24.95 -4.10 15.10
C PRO A 253 -23.91 -3.37 14.23
N TYR A 254 -23.57 -3.85 13.05
CA TYR A 254 -22.50 -3.33 12.22
C TYR A 254 -22.88 -1.99 11.59
N THR A 255 -22.02 -0.98 11.78
CA THR A 255 -22.19 0.38 11.24
C THR A 255 -21.42 0.60 9.93
N ARG A 256 -20.56 -0.35 9.55
CA ARG A 256 -19.70 -0.36 8.37
C ARG A 256 -19.48 -1.78 7.87
N GLN A 257 -18.86 -1.93 6.69
CA GLN A 257 -18.45 -3.26 6.24
C GLN A 257 -17.55 -3.94 7.28
N ALA A 258 -17.90 -5.16 7.66
CA ALA A 258 -17.13 -6.00 8.57
C ALA A 258 -15.89 -6.56 7.85
N LEU A 259 -14.99 -5.67 7.43
CA LEU A 259 -13.77 -5.97 6.69
C LEU A 259 -12.56 -5.27 7.35
N HIS A 260 -11.49 -6.02 7.50
CA HIS A 260 -10.28 -5.60 8.21
C HIS A 260 -9.02 -6.11 7.50
N ALA A 261 -8.09 -5.23 7.14
CA ALA A 261 -6.76 -5.58 6.65
C ALA A 261 -5.92 -6.08 7.83
N TYR A 262 -5.94 -7.41 8.03
CA TYR A 262 -5.44 -8.06 9.23
C TYR A 262 -3.91 -8.09 9.29
N SER A 263 -3.24 -8.48 8.19
CA SER A 263 -1.78 -8.53 8.19
C SER A 263 -1.17 -8.14 6.85
N LEU A 264 0.10 -7.74 6.92
CA LEU A 264 0.94 -7.39 5.80
C LEU A 264 2.31 -8.05 5.98
N THR A 265 2.71 -8.89 5.01
CA THR A 265 4.03 -9.54 4.99
C THR A 265 4.83 -9.01 3.80
N PHE A 266 6.06 -8.55 4.06
CA PHE A 266 6.94 -7.93 3.06
C PHE A 266 8.41 -8.06 3.44
N ILE A 267 9.31 -7.81 2.50
CA ILE A 267 10.75 -7.65 2.77
C ILE A 267 11.04 -6.15 2.89
N PRO A 268 11.54 -5.65 4.04
CA PRO A 268 11.88 -4.25 4.21
C PRO A 268 12.97 -3.80 3.22
N TYR A 269 12.90 -2.53 2.79
CA TYR A 269 13.85 -1.96 1.85
C TYR A 269 15.28 -2.05 2.39
N GLY A 270 16.17 -2.68 1.61
CA GLY A 270 17.57 -2.89 1.99
C GLY A 270 17.82 -4.09 2.92
N GLN A 271 16.79 -4.85 3.25
CA GLN A 271 16.87 -6.08 4.05
C GLN A 271 16.60 -7.33 3.20
N SER A 272 16.79 -8.52 3.77
CA SER A 272 16.58 -9.81 3.10
C SER A 272 15.53 -10.68 3.79
N GLU A 273 15.16 -10.37 5.03
CA GLU A 273 14.23 -11.17 5.83
C GLU A 273 12.80 -10.64 5.69
N LEU A 274 11.85 -11.55 5.73
CA LEU A 274 10.43 -11.25 5.75
C LEU A 274 10.01 -10.69 7.11
N VAL A 275 9.22 -9.64 7.08
CA VAL A 275 8.55 -9.06 8.25
C VAL A 275 7.04 -9.19 8.05
N THR A 276 6.34 -9.71 9.07
CA THR A 276 4.88 -9.72 9.12
C THR A 276 4.40 -8.76 10.19
N VAL A 277 3.57 -7.80 9.77
CA VAL A 277 2.92 -6.83 10.65
C VAL A 277 1.45 -7.17 10.76
N ILE A 278 0.95 -7.31 11.98
CA ILE A 278 -0.44 -7.66 12.29
C ILE A 278 -1.14 -6.45 12.89
N ALA A 279 -2.29 -6.08 12.35
CA ALA A 279 -3.14 -5.04 12.91
C ALA A 279 -4.06 -5.61 13.99
N PRO A 280 -4.26 -4.89 15.12
CA PRO A 280 -5.24 -5.29 16.13
C PRO A 280 -6.64 -5.29 15.53
N VAL A 281 -7.43 -6.32 15.85
CA VAL A 281 -8.82 -6.39 15.43
C VAL A 281 -9.64 -5.35 16.17
N PRO A 282 -10.40 -4.50 15.48
CA PRO A 282 -11.16 -3.44 16.11
C PRO A 282 -12.37 -3.97 16.87
N SER A 283 -12.71 -3.32 17.98
CA SER A 283 -13.77 -3.76 18.91
C SER A 283 -15.17 -3.82 18.27
N ASP A 284 -15.42 -3.01 17.24
CA ASP A 284 -16.72 -2.98 16.53
C ASP A 284 -16.94 -4.18 15.59
N LEU A 285 -15.89 -4.93 15.29
CA LEU A 285 -16.00 -6.18 14.52
C LEU A 285 -16.04 -7.43 15.42
N GLY A 286 -16.10 -7.24 16.73
CA GLY A 286 -16.44 -8.24 17.71
C GLY A 286 -15.37 -9.29 17.99
N ARG A 287 -15.72 -10.19 18.92
CA ARG A 287 -14.90 -11.35 19.29
C ARG A 287 -14.73 -12.34 18.12
N GLU A 288 -15.58 -12.28 17.14
CA GLU A 288 -15.67 -13.18 16.00
C GLU A 288 -14.43 -13.11 15.10
N LEU A 289 -13.85 -11.89 14.91
CA LEU A 289 -12.57 -11.77 14.20
C LEU A 289 -11.32 -12.06 15.06
N GLN A 290 -11.48 -12.18 16.39
CA GLN A 290 -10.35 -12.38 17.30
C GLN A 290 -9.93 -13.85 17.45
N ASN A 291 -10.82 -14.79 17.19
CA ASN A 291 -10.60 -16.21 17.51
C ASN A 291 -9.97 -16.99 16.35
N LYS A 292 -8.67 -16.85 16.15
CA LYS A 292 -7.71 -17.95 16.03
C LYS A 292 -6.32 -17.41 15.70
N LYS A 293 -5.32 -17.89 16.44
CA LYS A 293 -3.90 -17.77 16.09
C LYS A 293 -3.70 -18.45 14.73
N LEU A 294 -2.95 -17.77 13.85
CA LEU A 294 -2.35 -18.45 12.68
C LEU A 294 -1.58 -19.70 13.18
N PRO A 295 -1.63 -20.79 12.43
CA PRO A 295 -0.82 -21.97 12.72
C PRO A 295 0.67 -21.67 12.73
#